data_d36bd4f0f3b2b9a0a51afac587253917
#
_entry.id   d36bd4f0f3b2b9a0a51afac587253917
#
_cell.length_a   1.000
_cell.length_b   1.000
_cell.length_c   1.000
_cell.angle_alpha   90.00
_cell.angle_beta   90.00
_cell.angle_gamma   90.00
#
_symmetry.space_group_name_H-M   'P 1'
#
loop_
_entity.id
_entity.type
_entity.pdbx_description
1 polymer ?
#
loop_
_entity_poly.entity_id
_entity_poly.type
_entity_poly.pdbx_seq_one_letter_code
_entity_poly.pdbx_strand_id
1 'polypeptide(L)'
;MQTLIYNANVVLPTTIVENGWLLIEDGSIRALGPRDTRPSDYTIAIDAAACFLLPGLIDLHCDMIEKLVEPRPGVRFSLALALREADLRLAGSGITTEFHAVSLDDGEFSVRSDAFVRELYQVLEETKYERMIQHKIHARLELSSQRGYAAMLEMMVDGYFDLVSLMDHSPGQGQYRTEAAYREYIARTTGKSSEEIDTFLLVKKVQAQAIPDRIKGIAHLARQLGLTIATHDDDTVAKVEQWPALGVNICEFPTTLEAAQRAHELDLAVCMGAPNVLRGRSSGGNLSALAAITAGVTDVLCSDYYPAAMLNAVFALARQHILSLPDAVRLVTLNPARAVGLDSLGSLEVGKVADLILVKSGLHQVVNVERVFVNGNEVLRRSAL
;
A
#
# COMPACT_ATOMS: atom_id res chain seq x y z
N MET A 1 9.68 12.49 -27.05
CA MET A 1 8.72 11.71 -27.90
C MET A 1 7.32 11.94 -27.36
N GLN A 2 6.34 12.24 -28.26
CA GLN A 2 4.96 12.56 -27.84
C GLN A 2 4.03 11.37 -28.10
N THR A 3 3.30 10.94 -27.06
CA THR A 3 2.31 9.88 -27.16
C THR A 3 0.93 10.45 -26.79
N LEU A 4 0.01 10.41 -27.75
CA LEU A 4 -1.38 10.81 -27.54
C LEU A 4 -2.24 9.58 -27.23
N ILE A 5 -2.91 9.59 -26.08
CA ILE A 5 -3.98 8.65 -25.73
C ILE A 5 -5.31 9.40 -25.95
N TYR A 6 -6.22 8.85 -26.77
CA TYR A 6 -7.47 9.50 -27.10
C TYR A 6 -8.66 8.54 -27.02
N ASN A 7 -9.88 9.06 -27.13
CA ASN A 7 -11.11 8.29 -26.98
C ASN A 7 -11.18 7.56 -25.63
N ALA A 8 -10.76 8.26 -24.56
CA ALA A 8 -10.71 7.76 -23.19
C ALA A 8 -11.74 8.47 -22.29
N ASN A 9 -12.22 7.78 -21.27
CA ASN A 9 -12.89 8.42 -20.14
C ASN A 9 -11.80 8.79 -19.11
N VAL A 10 -11.31 10.04 -19.17
CA VAL A 10 -10.21 10.52 -18.36
C VAL A 10 -10.72 10.86 -16.96
N VAL A 11 -10.28 10.09 -15.95
CA VAL A 11 -10.70 10.28 -14.56
C VAL A 11 -9.76 11.26 -13.87
N LEU A 12 -10.26 12.45 -13.65
CA LEU A 12 -9.59 13.53 -12.92
C LEU A 12 -9.94 13.44 -11.42
N PRO A 13 -9.25 14.17 -10.52
CA PRO A 13 -9.50 14.08 -9.08
C PRO A 13 -10.95 14.35 -8.65
N THR A 14 -11.73 15.13 -9.41
CA THR A 14 -13.10 15.53 -9.06
C THR A 14 -14.14 15.28 -10.14
N THR A 15 -13.74 14.90 -11.37
CA THR A 15 -14.63 14.76 -12.51
C THR A 15 -14.10 13.75 -13.51
N ILE A 16 -14.94 13.39 -14.49
CA ILE A 16 -14.55 12.53 -15.62
C ILE A 16 -14.72 13.33 -16.91
N VAL A 17 -13.68 13.37 -17.74
CA VAL A 17 -13.76 13.91 -19.09
C VAL A 17 -14.08 12.76 -20.05
N GLU A 18 -15.33 12.66 -20.47
CA GLU A 18 -15.78 11.64 -21.43
C GLU A 18 -15.20 11.90 -22.82
N ASN A 19 -14.84 10.82 -23.54
CA ASN A 19 -14.20 10.90 -24.86
C ASN A 19 -13.00 11.87 -24.88
N GLY A 20 -12.30 12.00 -23.76
CA GLY A 20 -11.16 12.87 -23.60
C GLY A 20 -9.89 12.30 -24.23
N TRP A 21 -8.83 13.08 -24.10
CA TRP A 21 -7.49 12.75 -24.53
C TRP A 21 -6.47 13.21 -23.49
N LEU A 22 -5.28 12.60 -23.54
CA LEU A 22 -4.11 12.97 -22.75
C LEU A 22 -2.86 12.82 -23.62
N LEU A 23 -1.98 13.82 -23.58
CA LEU A 23 -0.70 13.86 -24.28
C LEU A 23 0.43 13.68 -23.27
N ILE A 24 1.25 12.67 -23.52
CA ILE A 24 2.51 12.40 -22.79
C ILE A 24 3.67 12.97 -23.59
N GLU A 25 4.56 13.68 -22.92
CA GLU A 25 5.84 14.14 -23.49
C GLU A 25 6.95 13.94 -22.46
N ASP A 26 8.00 13.25 -22.87
CA ASP A 26 9.21 13.00 -22.07
C ASP A 26 8.93 12.53 -20.64
N GLY A 27 8.03 11.55 -20.52
CA GLY A 27 7.66 10.92 -19.26
C GLY A 27 6.64 11.67 -18.42
N SER A 28 6.18 12.85 -18.84
CA SER A 28 5.26 13.70 -18.10
C SER A 28 3.95 13.95 -18.87
N ILE A 29 2.89 14.27 -18.15
CA ILE A 29 1.61 14.71 -18.74
C ILE A 29 1.77 16.15 -19.25
N ARG A 30 1.77 16.31 -20.56
CA ARG A 30 1.95 17.61 -21.22
C ARG A 30 0.66 18.40 -21.32
N ALA A 31 -0.42 17.71 -21.64
CA ALA A 31 -1.74 18.31 -21.82
C ALA A 31 -2.83 17.23 -21.75
N LEU A 32 -4.05 17.63 -21.46
CA LEU A 32 -5.24 16.78 -21.50
C LEU A 32 -6.49 17.63 -21.76
N GLY A 33 -7.55 17.03 -22.25
CA GLY A 33 -8.77 17.78 -22.50
C GLY A 33 -9.88 16.97 -23.15
N PRO A 34 -11.02 17.62 -23.44
CA PRO A 34 -12.14 17.02 -24.15
C PRO A 34 -11.81 16.85 -25.65
N ARG A 35 -12.57 15.97 -26.31
CA ARG A 35 -12.38 15.58 -27.73
C ARG A 35 -12.13 16.75 -28.67
N ASP A 36 -12.88 17.84 -28.52
CA ASP A 36 -12.85 18.96 -29.44
C ASP A 36 -11.56 19.79 -29.38
N THR A 37 -10.77 19.62 -28.33
CA THR A 37 -9.48 20.29 -28.15
C THR A 37 -8.29 19.38 -28.43
N ARG A 38 -8.51 18.19 -29.03
CA ARG A 38 -7.46 17.21 -29.28
C ARG A 38 -6.39 17.76 -30.25
N PRO A 39 -5.09 17.68 -29.88
CA PRO A 39 -4.01 18.13 -30.74
C PRO A 39 -3.91 17.26 -32.01
N SER A 40 -3.40 17.84 -33.08
CA SER A 40 -3.12 17.14 -34.34
C SER A 40 -1.67 16.71 -34.48
N ASP A 41 -0.78 17.25 -33.66
CA ASP A 41 0.66 16.97 -33.70
C ASP A 41 1.06 16.02 -32.56
N TYR A 42 1.56 14.85 -32.91
CA TYR A 42 2.02 13.81 -31.98
C TYR A 42 2.84 12.74 -32.75
N THR A 43 3.71 12.01 -32.01
CA THR A 43 4.52 10.95 -32.60
C THR A 43 3.80 9.61 -32.64
N ILE A 44 3.09 9.25 -31.57
CA ILE A 44 2.35 7.99 -31.41
C ILE A 44 0.91 8.31 -31.00
N ALA A 45 -0.04 7.58 -31.56
CA ALA A 45 -1.45 7.65 -31.16
C ALA A 45 -1.97 6.31 -30.65
N ILE A 46 -2.65 6.35 -29.52
CA ILE A 46 -3.27 5.20 -28.88
C ILE A 46 -4.76 5.46 -28.74
N ASP A 47 -5.59 4.70 -29.43
CA ASP A 47 -7.02 4.67 -29.21
C ASP A 47 -7.33 3.88 -27.94
N ALA A 48 -7.89 4.55 -26.95
CA ALA A 48 -8.29 3.94 -25.69
C ALA A 48 -9.59 3.13 -25.78
N ALA A 49 -10.28 3.15 -26.93
CA ALA A 49 -11.51 2.38 -27.18
C ALA A 49 -12.56 2.54 -26.07
N ALA A 50 -12.77 3.77 -25.60
CA ALA A 50 -13.66 4.13 -24.49
C ALA A 50 -13.30 3.52 -23.13
N CYS A 51 -12.07 3.04 -22.93
CA CYS A 51 -11.55 2.66 -21.62
C CYS A 51 -11.54 3.85 -20.65
N PHE A 52 -11.55 3.56 -19.36
CA PHE A 52 -11.17 4.55 -18.37
C PHE A 52 -9.65 4.74 -18.36
N LEU A 53 -9.21 5.99 -18.36
CA LEU A 53 -7.82 6.38 -18.15
C LEU A 53 -7.71 6.90 -16.72
N LEU A 54 -6.92 6.20 -15.90
CA LEU A 54 -6.70 6.49 -14.48
C LEU A 54 -5.24 6.80 -14.24
N PRO A 55 -4.88 7.52 -13.15
CA PRO A 55 -3.52 7.49 -12.63
C PRO A 55 -3.11 6.06 -12.29
N GLY A 56 -1.84 5.73 -12.35
CA GLY A 56 -1.31 4.48 -11.82
C GLY A 56 -1.60 4.36 -10.32
N LEU A 57 -1.92 3.15 -9.87
CA LEU A 57 -2.23 2.90 -8.48
C LEU A 57 -0.95 2.94 -7.63
N ILE A 58 -1.07 3.47 -6.42
CA ILE A 58 0.00 3.54 -5.42
C ILE A 58 -0.44 2.70 -4.23
N ASP A 59 0.29 1.62 -3.96
CA ASP A 59 0.00 0.70 -2.87
C ASP A 59 0.98 0.91 -1.72
N LEU A 60 0.50 1.35 -0.58
CA LEU A 60 1.35 1.65 0.57
C LEU A 60 1.63 0.43 1.43
N HIS A 61 0.90 -0.68 1.23
CA HIS A 61 1.04 -1.85 2.09
C HIS A 61 0.63 -3.15 1.39
N CYS A 62 1.63 -3.96 1.03
CA CYS A 62 1.42 -5.33 0.55
C CYS A 62 2.52 -6.27 1.04
N ASP A 63 2.12 -7.36 1.70
CA ASP A 63 3.04 -8.41 2.18
C ASP A 63 3.21 -9.57 1.19
N MET A 64 2.75 -9.40 -0.06
CA MET A 64 2.76 -10.45 -1.09
C MET A 64 4.17 -11.02 -1.34
N ILE A 65 5.22 -10.18 -1.27
CA ILE A 65 6.59 -10.59 -1.57
C ILE A 65 7.05 -11.74 -0.65
N GLU A 66 6.68 -11.71 0.64
CA GLU A 66 6.99 -12.77 1.59
C GLU A 66 6.41 -14.13 1.12
N LYS A 67 5.18 -14.11 0.57
CA LYS A 67 4.51 -15.31 0.07
C LYS A 67 5.05 -15.81 -1.28
N LEU A 68 5.63 -14.93 -2.08
CA LEU A 68 6.29 -15.33 -3.32
C LEU A 68 7.64 -15.97 -3.05
N VAL A 69 8.37 -15.48 -2.04
CA VAL A 69 9.64 -16.09 -1.60
C VAL A 69 9.39 -17.42 -0.90
N GLU A 70 8.41 -17.50 -0.02
CA GLU A 70 8.07 -18.74 0.70
C GLU A 70 6.58 -19.09 0.52
N PRO A 71 6.18 -19.64 -0.64
CA PRO A 71 4.78 -19.97 -0.94
C PRO A 71 4.25 -21.14 -0.09
N ARG A 72 5.14 -21.93 0.49
CA ARG A 72 4.84 -23.03 1.44
C ARG A 72 5.94 -23.06 2.53
N PRO A 73 5.60 -23.44 3.75
CA PRO A 73 6.60 -23.56 4.83
C PRO A 73 7.82 -24.36 4.39
N GLY A 74 9.03 -23.78 4.52
CA GLY A 74 10.29 -24.41 4.15
C GLY A 74 10.60 -24.54 2.67
N VAL A 75 9.72 -24.04 1.77
CA VAL A 75 9.95 -24.02 0.31
C VAL A 75 10.26 -22.59 -0.11
N ARG A 76 11.53 -22.30 -0.38
CA ARG A 76 11.98 -20.95 -0.72
C ARG A 76 12.47 -20.84 -2.15
N PHE A 77 12.09 -19.76 -2.81
CA PHE A 77 12.63 -19.31 -4.09
C PHE A 77 13.56 -18.12 -3.90
N SER A 78 14.41 -17.86 -4.90
CA SER A 78 15.27 -16.66 -4.85
C SER A 78 14.42 -15.40 -4.86
N LEU A 79 14.87 -14.40 -4.12
CA LEU A 79 14.17 -13.11 -4.03
C LEU A 79 14.09 -12.41 -5.39
N ALA A 80 15.12 -12.54 -6.23
CA ALA A 80 15.09 -11.98 -7.59
C ALA A 80 13.97 -12.58 -8.45
N LEU A 81 13.71 -13.90 -8.36
CA LEU A 81 12.59 -14.54 -9.05
C LEU A 81 11.25 -14.08 -8.48
N ALA A 82 11.12 -14.04 -7.16
CA ALA A 82 9.92 -13.59 -6.48
C ALA A 82 9.60 -12.12 -6.81
N LEU A 83 10.60 -11.25 -6.87
CA LEU A 83 10.45 -9.85 -7.25
C LEU A 83 9.97 -9.72 -8.71
N ARG A 84 10.54 -10.51 -9.63
CA ARG A 84 10.11 -10.51 -11.03
C ARG A 84 8.64 -10.93 -11.18
N GLU A 85 8.20 -11.92 -10.41
CA GLU A 85 6.80 -12.35 -10.39
C GLU A 85 5.90 -11.26 -9.76
N ALA A 86 6.35 -10.64 -8.66
CA ALA A 86 5.63 -9.53 -8.02
C ALA A 86 5.44 -8.37 -8.99
N ASP A 87 6.50 -7.93 -9.67
CA ASP A 87 6.51 -6.83 -10.64
C ASP A 87 5.42 -7.03 -11.73
N LEU A 88 5.37 -8.23 -12.31
CA LEU A 88 4.36 -8.57 -13.31
C LEU A 88 2.93 -8.58 -12.74
N ARG A 89 2.73 -9.14 -11.55
CA ARG A 89 1.41 -9.19 -10.89
C ARG A 89 0.90 -7.81 -10.51
N LEU A 90 1.78 -6.96 -9.97
CA LEU A 90 1.48 -5.59 -9.56
C LEU A 90 1.13 -4.74 -10.78
N ALA A 91 1.96 -4.75 -11.83
CA ALA A 91 1.66 -4.08 -13.09
C ALA A 91 0.32 -4.56 -13.69
N GLY A 92 0.08 -5.89 -13.71
CA GLY A 92 -1.17 -6.50 -14.18
C GLY A 92 -2.39 -6.13 -13.33
N SER A 93 -2.20 -5.64 -12.11
CA SER A 93 -3.24 -5.12 -11.21
C SER A 93 -3.42 -3.60 -11.33
N GLY A 94 -2.59 -2.92 -12.14
CA GLY A 94 -2.62 -1.46 -12.34
C GLY A 94 -1.81 -0.68 -11.33
N ILE A 95 -1.04 -1.34 -10.48
CA ILE A 95 -0.14 -0.70 -9.51
C ILE A 95 1.13 -0.29 -10.25
N THR A 96 1.50 0.99 -10.12
CA THR A 96 2.72 1.57 -10.72
C THR A 96 3.77 1.93 -9.66
N THR A 97 3.35 2.03 -8.40
CA THR A 97 4.23 2.23 -7.25
C THR A 97 3.79 1.33 -6.10
N GLU A 98 4.69 0.47 -5.66
CA GLU A 98 4.46 -0.53 -4.61
C GLU A 98 5.38 -0.29 -3.42
N PHE A 99 4.82 -0.29 -2.22
CA PHE A 99 5.56 -0.30 -0.96
C PHE A 99 5.48 -1.71 -0.35
N HIS A 100 6.52 -2.51 -0.54
CA HIS A 100 6.60 -3.85 0.05
C HIS A 100 6.61 -3.78 1.57
N ALA A 101 5.55 -4.26 2.19
CA ALA A 101 5.41 -4.29 3.64
C ALA A 101 6.19 -5.49 4.22
N VAL A 102 7.39 -5.23 4.74
CA VAL A 102 8.28 -6.25 5.30
C VAL A 102 8.45 -6.06 6.80
N SER A 103 8.43 -7.16 7.55
CA SER A 103 8.48 -7.11 9.00
C SER A 103 9.90 -7.27 9.55
N LEU A 104 10.23 -6.43 10.53
CA LEU A 104 11.42 -6.57 11.38
C LEU A 104 10.97 -7.08 12.75
N ASP A 105 11.25 -8.37 12.99
CA ASP A 105 10.86 -9.13 14.17
C ASP A 105 12.06 -9.96 14.68
N ASP A 106 11.93 -10.65 15.81
CA ASP A 106 12.97 -11.51 16.39
C ASP A 106 13.21 -12.82 15.62
N GLY A 107 12.68 -12.93 14.40
CA GLY A 107 12.92 -14.08 13.51
C GLY A 107 12.08 -15.31 13.81
N GLU A 108 10.96 -15.14 14.49
CA GLU A 108 10.02 -16.23 14.79
C GLU A 108 9.26 -16.73 13.54
N PHE A 109 9.31 -15.96 12.43
CA PHE A 109 8.68 -16.29 11.17
C PHE A 109 9.69 -16.23 10.02
N SER A 110 9.70 -17.23 9.16
CA SER A 110 10.78 -17.62 8.25
C SER A 110 11.30 -16.55 7.27
N VAL A 111 10.50 -15.55 6.86
CA VAL A 111 10.91 -14.45 5.95
C VAL A 111 10.87 -13.07 6.62
N ARG A 112 10.71 -13.01 7.96
CA ARG A 112 10.60 -11.76 8.71
C ARG A 112 11.87 -11.48 9.51
N SER A 113 12.96 -11.22 8.80
CA SER A 113 14.28 -11.01 9.40
C SER A 113 14.96 -9.80 8.79
N ASP A 114 15.89 -9.23 9.53
CA ASP A 114 16.80 -8.18 9.05
C ASP A 114 17.61 -8.62 7.81
N ALA A 115 18.00 -9.88 7.74
CA ALA A 115 18.71 -10.44 6.59
C ALA A 115 17.86 -10.42 5.33
N PHE A 116 16.56 -10.76 5.44
CA PHE A 116 15.63 -10.71 4.31
C PHE A 116 15.43 -9.28 3.81
N VAL A 117 15.29 -8.31 4.71
CA VAL A 117 15.12 -6.90 4.34
C VAL A 117 16.37 -6.36 3.62
N ARG A 118 17.57 -6.72 4.09
CA ARG A 118 18.84 -6.35 3.42
C ARG A 118 18.95 -6.97 2.04
N GLU A 119 18.59 -8.25 1.88
CA GLU A 119 18.56 -8.93 0.60
C GLU A 119 17.55 -8.26 -0.36
N LEU A 120 16.35 -7.91 0.13
CA LEU A 120 15.34 -7.22 -0.68
C LEU A 120 15.86 -5.87 -1.18
N TYR A 121 16.45 -5.07 -0.30
CA TYR A 121 17.03 -3.78 -0.69
C TYR A 121 18.10 -3.95 -1.76
N GLN A 122 19.02 -4.90 -1.57
CA GLN A 122 20.08 -5.18 -2.54
C GLN A 122 19.51 -5.60 -3.90
N VAL A 123 18.56 -6.54 -3.93
CA VAL A 123 17.93 -7.00 -5.18
C VAL A 123 17.16 -5.86 -5.85
N LEU A 124 16.49 -4.99 -5.08
CA LEU A 124 15.85 -3.80 -5.62
C LEU A 124 16.86 -2.83 -6.27
N GLU A 125 18.02 -2.60 -5.68
CA GLU A 125 19.06 -1.77 -6.28
C GLU A 125 19.66 -2.39 -7.54
N GLU A 126 19.96 -3.69 -7.52
CA GLU A 126 20.52 -4.41 -8.66
C GLU A 126 19.57 -4.44 -9.87
N THR A 127 18.26 -4.55 -9.65
CA THR A 127 17.24 -4.73 -10.70
C THR A 127 16.54 -3.45 -11.14
N LYS A 128 16.92 -2.28 -10.61
CA LYS A 128 16.18 -1.02 -10.79
C LYS A 128 15.86 -0.61 -12.22
N TYR A 129 16.68 -1.02 -13.20
CA TYR A 129 16.49 -0.70 -14.62
C TYR A 129 15.73 -1.78 -15.42
N GLU A 130 15.41 -2.91 -14.79
CA GLU A 130 14.70 -4.04 -15.40
C GLU A 130 13.23 -4.15 -14.98
N ARG A 131 12.82 -3.35 -14.01
CA ARG A 131 11.47 -3.39 -13.40
C ARG A 131 10.44 -2.67 -14.25
N MET A 132 9.21 -3.16 -14.23
CA MET A 132 8.07 -2.52 -14.88
C MET A 132 7.53 -1.35 -14.06
N ILE A 133 7.55 -1.46 -12.72
CA ILE A 133 6.98 -0.48 -11.80
C ILE A 133 8.01 0.02 -10.78
N GLN A 134 7.64 1.00 -10.00
CA GLN A 134 8.47 1.48 -8.89
C GLN A 134 8.23 0.63 -7.66
N HIS A 135 9.30 0.05 -7.10
CA HIS A 135 9.28 -0.72 -5.86
C HIS A 135 9.98 0.05 -4.75
N LYS A 136 9.34 0.13 -3.60
CA LYS A 136 9.76 0.80 -2.38
C LYS A 136 9.65 -0.14 -1.20
N ILE A 137 10.31 0.18 -0.10
CA ILE A 137 10.28 -0.65 1.10
C ILE A 137 9.50 0.06 2.21
N HIS A 138 8.44 -0.58 2.67
CA HIS A 138 7.70 -0.24 3.86
C HIS A 138 8.14 -1.16 5.02
N ALA A 139 8.96 -0.64 5.91
CA ALA A 139 9.46 -1.42 7.04
C ALA A 139 8.46 -1.40 8.20
N ARG A 140 8.08 -2.59 8.68
CA ARG A 140 7.14 -2.78 9.78
C ARG A 140 7.91 -3.28 11.00
N LEU A 141 8.02 -2.44 12.02
CA LEU A 141 8.70 -2.80 13.25
C LEU A 141 7.74 -3.39 14.28
N GLU A 142 8.00 -4.63 14.69
CA GLU A 142 7.40 -5.17 15.92
C GLU A 142 8.08 -4.50 17.15
N LEU A 143 7.37 -3.59 17.81
CA LEU A 143 7.92 -2.74 18.89
C LEU A 143 8.44 -3.51 20.09
N SER A 144 7.95 -4.72 20.33
CA SER A 144 8.48 -5.59 21.38
C SER A 144 9.85 -6.22 21.02
N SER A 145 10.24 -6.24 19.72
CA SER A 145 11.51 -6.83 19.28
C SER A 145 12.72 -5.93 19.57
N GLN A 146 13.65 -6.42 20.37
CA GLN A 146 14.93 -5.74 20.63
C GLN A 146 15.83 -5.74 19.40
N ARG A 147 15.92 -6.89 18.73
CA ARG A 147 16.74 -7.06 17.53
C ARG A 147 16.17 -6.26 16.36
N GLY A 148 14.84 -6.34 16.14
CA GLY A 148 14.17 -5.59 15.11
C GLY A 148 14.35 -4.08 15.27
N TYR A 149 14.27 -3.56 16.51
CA TYR A 149 14.51 -2.15 16.79
C TYR A 149 15.93 -1.69 16.44
N ALA A 150 16.95 -2.46 16.82
CA ALA A 150 18.35 -2.13 16.50
C ALA A 150 18.60 -2.14 14.98
N ALA A 151 18.09 -3.17 14.29
CA ALA A 151 18.18 -3.28 12.83
C ALA A 151 17.43 -2.14 12.12
N MET A 152 16.23 -1.76 12.62
CA MET A 152 15.46 -0.65 12.08
C MET A 152 16.25 0.65 12.10
N LEU A 153 16.84 1.02 13.24
CA LEU A 153 17.61 2.27 13.36
C LEU A 153 18.80 2.30 12.40
N GLU A 154 19.56 1.20 12.29
CA GLU A 154 20.68 1.10 11.37
C GLU A 154 20.22 1.27 9.92
N MET A 155 19.24 0.50 9.49
CA MET A 155 18.74 0.52 8.12
C MET A 155 18.05 1.85 7.76
N MET A 156 17.40 2.56 8.71
CA MET A 156 16.88 3.90 8.48
C MET A 156 18.01 4.88 8.14
N VAL A 157 19.12 4.84 8.88
CA VAL A 157 20.29 5.70 8.61
C VAL A 157 20.91 5.39 7.25
N ASP A 158 20.96 4.11 6.89
CA ASP A 158 21.50 3.64 5.62
C ASP A 158 20.56 3.87 4.41
N GLY A 159 19.33 4.40 4.65
CA GLY A 159 18.39 4.75 3.59
C GLY A 159 17.68 3.57 2.92
N TYR A 160 17.46 2.47 3.65
CA TYR A 160 16.77 1.29 3.11
C TYR A 160 15.26 1.50 2.93
N PHE A 161 14.65 2.44 3.65
CA PHE A 161 13.20 2.53 3.78
C PHE A 161 12.61 3.80 3.18
N ASP A 162 11.43 3.67 2.58
CA ASP A 162 10.61 4.76 2.06
C ASP A 162 9.42 5.08 3.00
N LEU A 163 9.03 4.12 3.83
CA LEU A 163 7.95 4.23 4.81
C LEU A 163 8.28 3.31 5.99
N VAL A 164 8.00 3.76 7.21
CA VAL A 164 8.16 2.95 8.41
C VAL A 164 6.85 2.87 9.18
N SER A 165 6.53 1.70 9.74
CA SER A 165 5.34 1.51 10.54
C SER A 165 5.62 0.83 11.87
N LEU A 166 4.86 1.24 12.89
CA LEU A 166 5.00 0.86 14.28
C LEU A 166 3.91 -0.15 14.64
N MET A 167 4.28 -1.41 14.90
CA MET A 167 3.35 -2.47 15.29
C MET A 167 3.53 -2.81 16.76
N ASP A 168 2.43 -2.92 17.49
CA ASP A 168 2.40 -3.46 18.85
C ASP A 168 1.44 -4.64 18.91
N HIS A 169 1.98 -5.83 18.70
CA HIS A 169 1.24 -7.09 18.87
C HIS A 169 1.46 -7.71 20.24
N SER A 170 1.75 -6.90 21.25
CA SER A 170 1.79 -7.36 22.63
C SER A 170 0.43 -7.90 23.07
N PRO A 171 0.38 -8.90 23.99
CA PRO A 171 -0.88 -9.44 24.47
C PRO A 171 -1.82 -8.35 25.03
N GLY A 172 -3.04 -8.27 24.51
CA GLY A 172 -4.04 -7.26 24.90
C GLY A 172 -3.97 -5.95 24.10
N GLN A 173 -3.21 -5.90 23.01
CA GLN A 173 -3.09 -4.74 22.13
C GLN A 173 -3.54 -5.07 20.70
N GLY A 174 -3.96 -4.04 19.94
CA GLY A 174 -4.28 -4.11 18.54
C GLY A 174 -5.34 -5.16 18.19
N GLN A 175 -5.03 -6.04 17.24
CA GLN A 175 -5.96 -7.09 16.79
C GLN A 175 -6.17 -8.22 17.83
N TYR A 176 -5.31 -8.34 18.86
CA TYR A 176 -5.39 -9.37 19.91
C TYR A 176 -5.77 -8.76 21.26
N ARG A 177 -7.02 -8.26 21.38
CA ARG A 177 -7.51 -7.52 22.54
C ARG A 177 -7.50 -8.31 23.86
N THR A 178 -7.36 -9.64 23.80
CA THR A 178 -7.27 -10.50 24.98
C THR A 178 -6.06 -11.42 24.89
N GLU A 179 -5.44 -11.72 26.05
CA GLU A 179 -4.35 -12.70 26.12
C GLU A 179 -4.80 -14.08 25.61
N ALA A 180 -6.06 -14.45 25.83
CA ALA A 180 -6.60 -15.73 25.36
C ALA A 180 -6.60 -15.83 23.82
N ALA A 181 -7.05 -14.77 23.12
CA ALA A 181 -7.04 -14.72 21.65
C ALA A 181 -5.61 -14.77 21.10
N TYR A 182 -4.66 -14.10 21.76
CA TYR A 182 -3.26 -14.14 21.39
C TYR A 182 -2.64 -15.54 21.59
N ARG A 183 -2.94 -16.20 22.71
CA ARG A 183 -2.51 -17.58 22.99
C ARG A 183 -3.01 -18.55 21.93
N GLU A 184 -4.28 -18.46 21.57
CA GLU A 184 -4.87 -19.31 20.51
C GLU A 184 -4.18 -19.09 19.16
N TYR A 185 -3.90 -17.84 18.82
CA TYR A 185 -3.15 -17.51 17.60
C TYR A 185 -1.75 -18.13 17.59
N ILE A 186 -0.95 -17.95 18.67
CA ILE A 186 0.39 -18.51 18.77
C ILE A 186 0.34 -20.04 18.70
N ALA A 187 -0.54 -20.68 19.46
CA ALA A 187 -0.69 -22.14 19.44
C ALA A 187 -0.97 -22.66 18.02
N ARG A 188 -1.87 -22.01 17.30
CA ARG A 188 -2.26 -22.40 15.94
C ARG A 188 -1.16 -22.17 14.91
N THR A 189 -0.38 -21.09 15.04
CA THR A 189 0.61 -20.69 14.02
C THR A 189 1.99 -21.30 14.25
N THR A 190 2.36 -21.56 15.51
CA THR A 190 3.71 -22.07 15.86
C THR A 190 3.72 -23.50 16.32
N GLY A 191 2.59 -24.08 16.73
CA GLY A 191 2.50 -25.43 17.29
C GLY A 191 3.13 -25.56 18.68
N LYS A 192 3.46 -24.44 19.35
CA LYS A 192 4.07 -24.42 20.70
C LYS A 192 3.13 -25.00 21.76
N SER A 193 3.70 -25.66 22.75
CA SER A 193 2.98 -26.12 23.94
C SER A 193 2.51 -24.95 24.81
N SER A 194 1.59 -25.20 25.73
CA SER A 194 1.10 -24.17 26.67
C SER A 194 2.21 -23.56 27.52
N GLU A 195 3.16 -24.37 27.99
CA GLU A 195 4.30 -23.92 28.79
C GLU A 195 5.29 -23.05 28.00
N GLU A 196 5.53 -23.41 26.74
CA GLU A 196 6.33 -22.59 25.82
C GLU A 196 5.65 -21.26 25.51
N ILE A 197 4.32 -21.24 25.38
CA ILE A 197 3.54 -20.02 25.19
C ILE A 197 3.59 -19.15 26.44
N ASP A 198 3.53 -19.73 27.66
CA ASP A 198 3.65 -18.98 28.91
C ASP A 198 4.99 -18.28 29.02
N THR A 199 6.07 -19.00 28.72
CA THR A 199 7.43 -18.46 28.71
C THR A 199 7.57 -17.34 27.67
N PHE A 200 7.04 -17.57 26.47
CA PHE A 200 7.04 -16.58 25.39
C PHE A 200 6.30 -15.29 25.78
N LEU A 201 5.10 -15.41 26.36
CA LEU A 201 4.30 -14.26 26.82
C LEU A 201 5.01 -13.47 27.93
N LEU A 202 5.71 -14.16 28.84
CA LEU A 202 6.48 -13.48 29.89
C LEU A 202 7.62 -12.64 29.29
N VAL A 203 8.35 -13.19 28.32
CA VAL A 203 9.41 -12.47 27.61
C VAL A 203 8.83 -11.25 26.87
N LYS A 204 7.72 -11.41 26.14
CA LYS A 204 7.06 -10.31 25.44
C LYS A 204 6.58 -9.19 26.39
N LYS A 205 6.04 -9.54 27.56
CA LYS A 205 5.65 -8.55 28.60
C LYS A 205 6.84 -7.74 29.13
N VAL A 206 8.01 -8.38 29.31
CA VAL A 206 9.23 -7.67 29.72
C VAL A 206 9.72 -6.74 28.60
N GLN A 207 9.76 -7.24 27.38
CA GLN A 207 10.19 -6.48 26.21
C GLN A 207 9.27 -5.28 25.93
N ALA A 208 7.97 -5.40 26.21
CA ALA A 208 6.99 -4.32 26.02
C ALA A 208 7.27 -3.08 26.90
N GLN A 209 8.02 -3.20 28.01
CA GLN A 209 8.39 -2.06 28.85
C GLN A 209 9.25 -1.03 28.12
N ALA A 210 9.98 -1.43 27.08
CA ALA A 210 10.82 -0.55 26.28
C ALA A 210 10.06 0.13 25.10
N ILE A 211 8.80 -0.24 24.84
CA ILE A 211 8.03 0.26 23.69
C ILE A 211 7.94 1.79 23.67
N PRO A 212 7.62 2.50 24.76
CA PRO A 212 7.50 3.98 24.71
C PRO A 212 8.79 4.67 24.26
N ASP A 213 9.95 4.17 24.71
CA ASP A 213 11.23 4.77 24.35
C ASP A 213 11.63 4.40 22.91
N ARG A 214 11.30 3.20 22.45
CA ARG A 214 11.51 2.78 21.05
C ARG A 214 10.68 3.63 20.08
N ILE A 215 9.41 3.87 20.38
CA ILE A 215 8.54 4.76 19.60
C ILE A 215 9.18 6.14 19.47
N LYS A 216 9.62 6.74 20.59
CA LYS A 216 10.29 8.06 20.57
C LYS A 216 11.58 8.05 19.76
N GLY A 217 12.38 6.98 19.86
CA GLY A 217 13.62 6.81 19.10
C GLY A 217 13.36 6.76 17.59
N ILE A 218 12.41 5.94 17.13
CA ILE A 218 12.03 5.87 15.71
C ILE A 218 11.46 7.20 15.24
N ALA A 219 10.53 7.80 15.99
CA ALA A 219 9.90 9.06 15.61
C ALA A 219 10.93 10.21 15.48
N HIS A 220 11.89 10.26 16.38
CA HIS A 220 12.97 11.24 16.33
C HIS A 220 13.84 11.06 15.07
N LEU A 221 14.29 9.82 14.81
CA LEU A 221 15.14 9.51 13.66
C LEU A 221 14.39 9.69 12.32
N ALA A 222 13.15 9.24 12.23
CA ALA A 222 12.33 9.41 11.03
C ALA A 222 12.14 10.89 10.67
N ARG A 223 11.90 11.74 11.68
CA ARG A 223 11.80 13.20 11.48
C ARG A 223 13.12 13.80 10.96
N GLN A 224 14.27 13.34 11.46
CA GLN A 224 15.58 13.79 10.97
C GLN A 224 15.84 13.39 9.53
N LEU A 225 15.36 12.21 9.13
CA LEU A 225 15.55 11.64 7.79
C LEU A 225 14.44 12.03 6.80
N GLY A 226 13.38 12.70 7.24
CA GLY A 226 12.22 13.02 6.40
C GLY A 226 11.40 11.80 5.99
N LEU A 227 11.45 10.71 6.77
CA LEU A 227 10.68 9.50 6.53
C LEU A 227 9.26 9.63 7.07
N THR A 228 8.29 9.17 6.30
CA THR A 228 6.91 9.05 6.74
C THR A 228 6.77 7.90 7.74
N ILE A 229 5.96 8.14 8.79
CA ILE A 229 5.67 7.13 9.83
C ILE A 229 4.20 6.75 9.77
N ALA A 230 3.92 5.46 9.82
CA ALA A 230 2.61 4.88 10.02
C ALA A 230 2.52 4.18 11.39
N THR A 231 1.30 4.07 11.91
CA THR A 231 0.96 3.15 13.01
C THR A 231 0.18 1.97 12.47
N HIS A 232 -0.02 0.94 13.28
CA HIS A 232 -0.69 -0.27 12.84
C HIS A 232 -1.64 -0.80 13.92
N ASP A 233 -2.88 -1.17 13.52
CA ASP A 233 -3.89 -1.78 14.38
C ASP A 233 -4.28 -0.93 15.61
N ASP A 234 -4.36 0.38 15.47
CA ASP A 234 -4.82 1.25 16.54
C ASP A 234 -6.25 0.91 16.97
N ASP A 235 -6.46 0.70 18.28
CA ASP A 235 -7.69 0.15 18.83
C ASP A 235 -8.46 1.13 19.75
N THR A 236 -7.82 2.22 20.18
CA THR A 236 -8.41 3.21 21.09
C THR A 236 -8.10 4.64 20.69
N VAL A 237 -9.02 5.55 21.03
CA VAL A 237 -8.85 7.01 20.88
C VAL A 237 -7.60 7.50 21.58
N ALA A 238 -7.36 7.06 22.82
CA ALA A 238 -6.20 7.49 23.62
C ALA A 238 -4.85 7.09 22.98
N LYS A 239 -4.81 5.95 22.27
CA LYS A 239 -3.62 5.54 21.52
C LYS A 239 -3.39 6.44 20.29
N VAL A 240 -4.45 6.75 19.56
CA VAL A 240 -4.39 7.63 18.39
C VAL A 240 -3.97 9.05 18.74
N GLU A 241 -4.43 9.61 19.87
CA GLU A 241 -4.16 10.98 20.30
C GLU A 241 -2.69 11.30 20.55
N GLN A 242 -1.84 10.31 20.77
CA GLN A 242 -0.41 10.53 20.99
C GLN A 242 0.40 10.69 19.69
N TRP A 243 -0.13 10.21 18.55
CA TRP A 243 0.61 10.09 17.30
C TRP A 243 1.01 11.39 16.64
N PRO A 244 0.17 12.46 16.58
CA PRO A 244 0.56 13.73 15.96
C PRO A 244 1.81 14.37 16.60
N ALA A 245 1.93 14.29 17.94
CA ALA A 245 3.09 14.83 18.65
C ALA A 245 4.40 14.10 18.30
N LEU A 246 4.30 12.86 17.85
CA LEU A 246 5.41 12.02 17.40
C LEU A 246 5.70 12.13 15.90
N GLY A 247 4.87 12.88 15.15
CA GLY A 247 5.05 13.09 13.70
C GLY A 247 4.59 11.89 12.86
N VAL A 248 3.66 11.10 13.39
CA VAL A 248 2.99 10.03 12.63
C VAL A 248 2.04 10.68 11.61
N ASN A 249 1.98 10.13 10.40
CA ASN A 249 1.20 10.65 9.28
C ASN A 249 0.06 9.71 8.86
N ILE A 250 0.20 8.41 9.11
CA ILE A 250 -0.71 7.38 8.62
C ILE A 250 -1.14 6.48 9.78
N CYS A 251 -2.45 6.22 9.87
CA CYS A 251 -3.04 5.22 10.76
C CYS A 251 -3.47 4.02 9.92
N GLU A 252 -2.70 2.91 9.97
CA GLU A 252 -3.00 1.70 9.21
C GLU A 252 -3.89 0.75 10.00
N PHE A 253 -4.94 0.29 9.35
CA PHE A 253 -5.86 -0.73 9.84
C PHE A 253 -6.41 -0.48 11.26
N PRO A 254 -6.89 0.74 11.60
CA PRO A 254 -7.53 0.94 12.89
C PRO A 254 -8.61 -0.11 13.10
N THR A 255 -8.64 -0.69 14.30
CA THR A 255 -9.49 -1.85 14.59
C THR A 255 -10.89 -1.48 15.10
N THR A 256 -11.11 -0.19 15.43
CA THR A 256 -12.40 0.37 15.87
C THR A 256 -12.76 1.60 15.04
N LEU A 257 -14.07 1.87 14.92
CA LEU A 257 -14.53 3.05 14.20
C LEU A 257 -14.12 4.34 14.95
N GLU A 258 -14.16 4.32 16.26
CA GLU A 258 -13.77 5.44 17.11
C GLU A 258 -12.30 5.81 16.93
N ALA A 259 -11.41 4.82 16.83
CA ALA A 259 -9.99 5.07 16.53
C ALA A 259 -9.82 5.65 15.13
N ALA A 260 -10.52 5.11 14.11
CA ALA A 260 -10.46 5.62 12.74
C ALA A 260 -10.98 7.06 12.63
N GLN A 261 -12.13 7.37 13.30
CA GLN A 261 -12.67 8.72 13.35
C GLN A 261 -11.70 9.69 14.00
N ARG A 262 -11.10 9.30 15.11
CA ARG A 262 -10.15 10.15 15.81
C ARG A 262 -8.87 10.38 15.02
N ALA A 263 -8.37 9.36 14.30
CA ALA A 263 -7.22 9.50 13.40
C ALA A 263 -7.52 10.51 12.28
N HIS A 264 -8.68 10.40 11.64
CA HIS A 264 -9.12 11.32 10.59
C HIS A 264 -9.30 12.76 11.11
N GLU A 265 -9.87 12.95 12.30
CA GLU A 265 -10.00 14.27 12.97
C GLU A 265 -8.65 14.93 13.30
N LEU A 266 -7.60 14.13 13.44
CA LEU A 266 -6.24 14.57 13.71
C LEU A 266 -5.36 14.67 12.46
N ASP A 267 -5.98 14.67 11.27
CA ASP A 267 -5.31 14.73 9.97
C ASP A 267 -4.31 13.57 9.71
N LEU A 268 -4.49 12.42 10.37
CA LEU A 268 -3.79 11.19 10.03
C LEU A 268 -4.50 10.51 8.86
N ALA A 269 -3.77 10.12 7.83
CA ALA A 269 -4.34 9.39 6.71
C ALA A 269 -4.75 7.97 7.14
N VAL A 270 -6.04 7.68 7.17
CA VAL A 270 -6.56 6.36 7.55
C VAL A 270 -6.46 5.40 6.38
N CYS A 271 -5.63 4.35 6.53
CA CYS A 271 -5.40 3.33 5.53
C CYS A 271 -6.15 2.04 5.87
N MET A 272 -6.94 1.52 4.92
CA MET A 272 -7.73 0.30 5.06
C MET A 272 -7.43 -0.70 3.94
N GLY A 273 -7.65 -2.00 4.18
CA GLY A 273 -7.41 -3.04 3.18
C GLY A 273 -8.53 -3.13 2.12
N ALA A 274 -8.19 -3.01 0.85
CA ALA A 274 -9.11 -3.18 -0.28
C ALA A 274 -9.78 -4.57 -0.34
N PRO A 275 -9.13 -5.69 0.06
CA PRO A 275 -9.79 -6.99 0.15
C PRO A 275 -11.01 -6.98 1.07
N ASN A 276 -11.01 -6.17 2.14
CA ASN A 276 -12.13 -6.08 3.06
C ASN A 276 -13.35 -5.37 2.44
N VAL A 277 -13.14 -4.46 1.49
CA VAL A 277 -14.23 -3.86 0.69
C VAL A 277 -14.94 -4.93 -0.13
N LEU A 278 -14.18 -5.76 -0.86
CA LEU A 278 -14.76 -6.80 -1.73
C LEU A 278 -15.43 -7.94 -0.94
N ARG A 279 -14.90 -8.27 0.24
CA ARG A 279 -15.45 -9.32 1.12
C ARG A 279 -16.59 -8.82 2.00
N GLY A 280 -16.78 -7.51 2.12
CA GLY A 280 -17.78 -6.88 2.98
C GLY A 280 -17.50 -7.02 4.49
N ARG A 281 -16.36 -7.58 4.87
CA ARG A 281 -15.99 -7.82 6.27
C ARG A 281 -14.48 -7.89 6.48
N SER A 282 -14.03 -7.52 7.69
CA SER A 282 -12.67 -7.78 8.17
C SER A 282 -12.44 -9.27 8.44
N SER A 283 -11.20 -9.74 8.30
CA SER A 283 -10.81 -11.13 8.59
C SER A 283 -10.82 -11.46 10.08
N GLY A 284 -10.51 -10.51 10.95
CA GLY A 284 -10.43 -10.68 12.41
C GLY A 284 -11.66 -10.23 13.19
N GLY A 285 -12.77 -9.85 12.52
CA GLY A 285 -13.92 -9.26 13.20
C GLY A 285 -13.71 -7.81 13.68
N ASN A 286 -12.63 -7.17 13.26
CA ASN A 286 -12.31 -5.77 13.50
C ASN A 286 -13.10 -4.85 12.55
N LEU A 287 -12.85 -3.53 12.59
CA LEU A 287 -13.49 -2.55 11.72
C LEU A 287 -13.41 -2.98 10.25
N SER A 288 -14.55 -2.99 9.56
CA SER A 288 -14.54 -3.26 8.13
C SER A 288 -14.19 -1.99 7.33
N ALA A 289 -13.42 -2.14 6.26
CA ALA A 289 -13.09 -1.04 5.37
C ALA A 289 -14.36 -0.35 4.83
N LEU A 290 -15.40 -1.12 4.53
CA LEU A 290 -16.67 -0.58 4.03
C LEU A 290 -17.35 0.32 5.07
N ALA A 291 -17.34 -0.07 6.35
CA ALA A 291 -17.90 0.75 7.44
C ALA A 291 -17.11 2.07 7.60
N ALA A 292 -15.79 2.02 7.57
CA ALA A 292 -14.93 3.20 7.65
C ALA A 292 -15.12 4.14 6.44
N ILE A 293 -15.23 3.61 5.22
CA ILE A 293 -15.53 4.39 4.01
C ILE A 293 -16.91 5.05 4.10
N THR A 294 -17.93 4.29 4.53
CA THR A 294 -19.29 4.83 4.67
C THR A 294 -19.38 5.92 5.74
N ALA A 295 -18.55 5.82 6.78
CA ALA A 295 -18.41 6.87 7.81
C ALA A 295 -17.59 8.09 7.31
N GLY A 296 -16.99 8.04 6.10
CA GLY A 296 -16.21 9.12 5.53
C GLY A 296 -14.82 9.31 6.16
N VAL A 297 -14.28 8.27 6.81
CA VAL A 297 -13.01 8.36 7.56
C VAL A 297 -11.88 7.52 6.95
N THR A 298 -12.01 7.09 5.71
CA THR A 298 -10.96 6.36 5.00
C THR A 298 -10.33 7.25 3.94
N ASP A 299 -9.03 7.42 4.00
CA ASP A 299 -8.25 8.24 3.06
C ASP A 299 -7.52 7.38 2.04
N VAL A 300 -7.06 6.18 2.41
CA VAL A 300 -6.23 5.28 1.61
C VAL A 300 -6.79 3.86 1.61
N LEU A 301 -6.75 3.21 0.45
CA LEU A 301 -6.92 1.76 0.33
C LEU A 301 -5.61 1.14 -0.17
N CYS A 302 -5.14 0.11 0.53
CA CYS A 302 -3.99 -0.70 0.15
C CYS A 302 -4.40 -2.13 -0.22
N SER A 303 -3.50 -2.88 -0.84
CA SER A 303 -3.78 -4.26 -1.25
C SER A 303 -3.69 -5.27 -0.11
N ASP A 304 -2.96 -4.95 0.95
CA ASP A 304 -2.68 -5.83 2.09
C ASP A 304 -1.94 -7.11 1.63
N TYR A 305 -2.63 -8.10 1.12
CA TYR A 305 -2.09 -9.36 0.60
C TYR A 305 -2.59 -9.70 -0.82
N TYR A 306 -3.49 -8.89 -1.40
CA TYR A 306 -4.17 -9.22 -2.66
C TYR A 306 -4.24 -8.02 -3.63
N PRO A 307 -3.20 -7.77 -4.43
CA PRO A 307 -3.08 -6.59 -5.31
C PRO A 307 -4.28 -6.31 -6.21
N ALA A 308 -4.86 -7.37 -6.80
CA ALA A 308 -6.02 -7.23 -7.68
C ALA A 308 -7.28 -6.68 -6.97
N ALA A 309 -7.30 -6.66 -5.63
CA ALA A 309 -8.42 -6.10 -4.88
C ALA A 309 -8.53 -4.58 -5.03
N MET A 310 -7.43 -3.83 -5.17
CA MET A 310 -7.44 -2.37 -5.17
C MET A 310 -8.33 -1.82 -6.28
N LEU A 311 -8.02 -2.13 -7.53
CA LEU A 311 -8.78 -1.64 -8.68
C LEU A 311 -10.23 -2.13 -8.66
N ASN A 312 -10.45 -3.39 -8.28
CA ASN A 312 -11.81 -3.96 -8.22
C ASN A 312 -12.64 -3.35 -7.07
N ALA A 313 -12.05 -2.99 -5.93
CA ALA A 313 -12.71 -2.28 -4.83
C ALA A 313 -13.16 -0.88 -5.26
N VAL A 314 -12.31 -0.11 -5.96
CA VAL A 314 -12.64 1.20 -6.52
C VAL A 314 -13.90 1.14 -7.38
N PHE A 315 -13.95 0.23 -8.34
CA PHE A 315 -15.12 0.10 -9.21
C PHE A 315 -16.34 -0.50 -8.50
N ALA A 316 -16.15 -1.33 -7.47
CA ALA A 316 -17.24 -1.84 -6.65
C ALA A 316 -17.91 -0.72 -5.84
N LEU A 317 -17.12 0.16 -5.21
CA LEU A 317 -17.62 1.34 -4.47
C LEU A 317 -18.42 2.28 -5.38
N ALA A 318 -17.91 2.54 -6.60
CA ALA A 318 -18.59 3.38 -7.57
C ALA A 318 -19.91 2.75 -8.06
N ARG A 319 -19.93 1.47 -8.39
CA ARG A 319 -21.16 0.76 -8.83
C ARG A 319 -22.21 0.68 -7.73
N GLN A 320 -21.81 0.57 -6.48
CA GLN A 320 -22.72 0.55 -5.33
C GLN A 320 -23.15 1.96 -4.89
N HIS A 321 -22.72 3.01 -5.61
CA HIS A 321 -23.01 4.41 -5.29
C HIS A 321 -22.57 4.83 -3.86
N ILE A 322 -21.55 4.16 -3.29
CA ILE A 322 -20.97 4.52 -2.01
C ILE A 322 -20.05 5.73 -2.17
N LEU A 323 -19.26 5.75 -3.25
CA LEU A 323 -18.45 6.89 -3.68
C LEU A 323 -18.65 7.16 -5.16
N SER A 324 -18.34 8.38 -5.62
CA SER A 324 -18.15 8.63 -7.03
C SER A 324 -16.90 7.90 -7.54
N LEU A 325 -16.81 7.62 -8.84
CA LEU A 325 -15.59 6.98 -9.38
C LEU A 325 -14.33 7.83 -9.15
N PRO A 326 -14.32 9.16 -9.35
CA PRO A 326 -13.19 10.00 -8.99
C PRO A 326 -12.80 9.89 -7.50
N ASP A 327 -13.76 9.92 -6.58
CA ASP A 327 -13.49 9.82 -5.14
C ASP A 327 -12.89 8.45 -4.79
N ALA A 328 -13.43 7.37 -5.35
CA ALA A 328 -12.91 6.02 -5.12
C ALA A 328 -11.50 5.84 -5.71
N VAL A 329 -11.19 6.43 -6.88
CA VAL A 329 -9.85 6.41 -7.49
C VAL A 329 -8.84 7.13 -6.61
N ARG A 330 -9.21 8.26 -5.99
CA ARG A 330 -8.30 8.99 -5.09
C ARG A 330 -7.81 8.15 -3.92
N LEU A 331 -8.60 7.21 -3.41
CA LEU A 331 -8.20 6.32 -2.29
C LEU A 331 -7.00 5.43 -2.62
N VAL A 332 -6.73 5.19 -3.90
CA VAL A 332 -5.66 4.30 -4.38
C VAL A 332 -4.62 5.03 -5.25
N THR A 333 -4.71 6.35 -5.37
CA THR A 333 -3.83 7.16 -6.24
C THR A 333 -3.37 8.44 -5.55
N LEU A 334 -4.16 9.52 -5.57
CA LEU A 334 -3.78 10.84 -5.08
C LEU A 334 -3.59 10.87 -3.56
N ASN A 335 -4.46 10.21 -2.81
CA ASN A 335 -4.37 10.24 -1.35
C ASN A 335 -3.15 9.48 -0.82
N PRO A 336 -2.86 8.23 -1.26
CA PRO A 336 -1.61 7.56 -0.87
C PRO A 336 -0.37 8.34 -1.34
N ALA A 337 -0.37 8.94 -2.54
CA ALA A 337 0.73 9.79 -2.98
C ALA A 337 1.02 10.93 -2.00
N ARG A 338 -0.03 11.66 -1.58
CA ARG A 338 0.08 12.76 -0.59
C ARG A 338 0.54 12.27 0.77
N ALA A 339 0.03 11.13 1.23
CA ALA A 339 0.38 10.59 2.54
C ALA A 339 1.87 10.29 2.70
N VAL A 340 2.57 9.99 1.58
CA VAL A 340 4.01 9.67 1.57
C VAL A 340 4.86 10.69 0.78
N GLY A 341 4.32 11.87 0.46
CA GLY A 341 5.07 12.97 -0.19
C GLY A 341 5.46 12.73 -1.64
N LEU A 342 4.73 11.89 -2.39
CA LEU A 342 4.94 11.64 -3.82
C LEU A 342 4.16 12.64 -4.69
N ASP A 343 4.41 13.94 -4.53
CA ASP A 343 3.61 15.02 -5.12
C ASP A 343 3.55 15.02 -6.66
N SER A 344 4.53 14.41 -7.32
CA SER A 344 4.58 14.28 -8.78
C SER A 344 3.69 13.17 -9.34
N LEU A 345 3.09 12.32 -8.48
CA LEU A 345 2.28 11.15 -8.84
C LEU A 345 0.80 11.31 -8.42
N GLY A 346 0.00 10.30 -8.70
CA GLY A 346 -1.33 10.08 -8.13
C GLY A 346 -2.49 10.82 -8.78
N SER A 347 -2.28 11.68 -9.78
CA SER A 347 -3.37 12.34 -10.52
C SER A 347 -3.02 12.62 -11.97
N LEU A 348 -4.04 12.70 -12.85
CA LEU A 348 -3.88 13.09 -14.24
C LEU A 348 -3.95 14.63 -14.33
N GLU A 349 -2.82 15.28 -14.10
CA GLU A 349 -2.67 16.74 -14.14
C GLU A 349 -1.42 17.11 -14.92
N VAL A 350 -1.47 18.26 -15.62
CA VAL A 350 -0.33 18.76 -16.40
C VAL A 350 0.90 18.97 -15.52
N GLY A 351 2.04 18.48 -15.99
CA GLY A 351 3.32 18.55 -15.29
C GLY A 351 3.63 17.36 -14.38
N LYS A 352 2.64 16.50 -14.08
CA LYS A 352 2.90 15.28 -13.31
C LYS A 352 3.50 14.18 -14.18
N VAL A 353 4.14 13.24 -13.52
CA VAL A 353 4.69 12.03 -14.16
C VAL A 353 3.57 11.22 -14.79
N ALA A 354 3.79 10.72 -15.98
CA ALA A 354 2.82 9.93 -16.71
C ALA A 354 2.82 8.45 -16.29
N ASP A 355 2.55 8.22 -15.00
CA ASP A 355 2.20 6.92 -14.44
C ASP A 355 0.68 6.78 -14.54
N LEU A 356 0.22 5.95 -15.48
CA LEU A 356 -1.21 5.86 -15.79
C LEU A 356 -1.60 4.49 -16.34
N ILE A 357 -2.88 4.16 -16.20
CA ILE A 357 -3.44 2.88 -16.65
C ILE A 357 -4.69 3.07 -17.48
N LEU A 358 -4.84 2.24 -18.50
CA LEU A 358 -6.08 2.07 -19.24
C LEU A 358 -6.79 0.82 -18.72
N VAL A 359 -8.05 0.99 -18.29
CA VAL A 359 -8.82 -0.10 -17.69
C VAL A 359 -10.22 -0.20 -18.31
N LYS A 360 -10.75 -1.42 -18.34
CA LYS A 360 -12.08 -1.69 -18.87
C LYS A 360 -12.83 -2.68 -17.97
N SER A 361 -14.11 -2.41 -17.74
CA SER A 361 -14.98 -3.39 -17.07
C SER A 361 -15.15 -4.62 -17.96
N GLY A 362 -14.84 -5.78 -17.43
CA GLY A 362 -14.97 -7.06 -18.11
C GLY A 362 -16.22 -7.84 -17.68
N LEU A 363 -16.28 -9.10 -18.09
CA LEU A 363 -17.31 -10.03 -17.63
C LEU A 363 -17.28 -10.20 -16.11
N HIS A 364 -18.43 -10.48 -15.53
CA HIS A 364 -18.61 -10.62 -14.08
C HIS A 364 -18.20 -9.39 -13.28
N GLN A 365 -18.19 -8.20 -13.91
CA GLN A 365 -17.81 -6.92 -13.29
C GLN A 365 -16.35 -6.86 -12.79
N VAL A 366 -15.50 -7.79 -13.20
CA VAL A 366 -14.05 -7.73 -12.94
C VAL A 366 -13.42 -6.70 -13.87
N VAL A 367 -12.58 -5.83 -13.30
CA VAL A 367 -11.90 -4.79 -14.07
C VAL A 367 -10.60 -5.35 -14.62
N ASN A 368 -10.41 -5.16 -15.92
CA ASN A 368 -9.20 -5.57 -16.63
C ASN A 368 -8.29 -4.35 -16.85
N VAL A 369 -7.01 -4.54 -16.58
CA VAL A 369 -5.97 -3.59 -17.00
C VAL A 369 -5.62 -3.90 -18.45
N GLU A 370 -5.81 -2.94 -19.33
CA GLU A 370 -5.53 -3.09 -20.76
C GLU A 370 -4.10 -2.59 -21.11
N ARG A 371 -3.65 -1.50 -20.46
CA ARG A 371 -2.30 -0.95 -20.62
C ARG A 371 -1.83 -0.31 -19.32
N VAL A 372 -0.52 -0.34 -19.09
CA VAL A 372 0.16 0.32 -17.99
C VAL A 372 1.31 1.16 -18.55
N PHE A 373 1.39 2.40 -18.08
CA PHE A 373 2.48 3.32 -18.40
C PHE A 373 3.17 3.75 -17.10
N VAL A 374 4.48 3.70 -17.11
CA VAL A 374 5.33 4.18 -16.01
C VAL A 374 6.38 5.13 -16.58
N ASN A 375 6.48 6.33 -16.01
CA ASN A 375 7.30 7.41 -16.58
C ASN A 375 7.02 7.64 -18.07
N GLY A 376 5.75 7.52 -18.49
CA GLY A 376 5.31 7.68 -19.86
C GLY A 376 5.65 6.53 -20.81
N ASN A 377 6.33 5.49 -20.34
CA ASN A 377 6.66 4.30 -21.13
C ASN A 377 5.61 3.21 -20.95
N GLU A 378 5.13 2.61 -22.04
CA GLU A 378 4.23 1.47 -21.97
C GLU A 378 4.99 0.24 -21.50
N VAL A 379 4.72 -0.21 -20.27
CA VAL A 379 5.39 -1.35 -19.61
C VAL A 379 4.59 -2.64 -19.69
N LEU A 380 3.26 -2.54 -19.87
CA LEU A 380 2.38 -3.69 -20.02
C LEU A 380 1.26 -3.38 -21.00
N ARG A 381 0.97 -4.35 -21.87
CA ARG A 381 -0.18 -4.30 -22.80
C ARG A 381 -0.86 -5.66 -22.87
N ARG A 382 -2.16 -5.65 -22.66
CA ARG A 382 -3.02 -6.81 -22.92
C ARG A 382 -3.47 -6.79 -24.37
N SER A 383 -3.17 -7.86 -25.12
CA SER A 383 -3.72 -8.07 -26.46
C SER A 383 -4.94 -8.98 -26.35
N ALA A 384 -6.05 -8.61 -26.98
CA ALA A 384 -7.14 -9.53 -27.19
C ALA A 384 -6.67 -10.66 -28.12
N LEU A 385 -7.04 -11.89 -27.84
CA LEU A 385 -6.86 -13.03 -28.74
C LEU A 385 -7.78 -12.88 -29.93
#